data_9fca9c3c27ab12a0849e77ef06d3fa8b
#
_entry.id   9fca9c3c27ab12a0849e77ef06d3fa8b
#
_cell.length_a   1.000
_cell.length_b   1.000
_cell.length_c   1.000
_cell.angle_alpha   90.00
_cell.angle_beta   90.00
_cell.angle_gamma   90.00
#
_symmetry.space_group_name_H-M   'P 1'
#
loop_
_entity.id
_entity.type
_entity.pdbx_description
1 polymer ?
#
loop_
_entity_poly.entity_id
_entity_poly.type
_entity_poly.pdbx_seq_one_letter_code
_entity_poly.pdbx_strand_id
1 'polypeptide(L)'
;GASFHHNLLAHHTNRCPRLNGARYGWGGSSADNYASSIEAEQVDLRNNVMYNWGKGNGAYAGMGGYHNIVNNYYKYGPATKNKDRVFQCGHTSGASGEVIPKNTYGHFYIDGNYVRDKGENYDWKGVIIDDGNTTVRDTIKLKEPVNPGVVTTHSAQKTFEKVLAYAGASYKRDAVDARY
;
A
#
# COMPACT_ATOMS: atom_id res chain seq x y z
N GLY A 1 -11.90 -9.28 -1.34
CA GLY A 1 -10.79 -8.52 -0.74
C GLY A 1 -9.66 -9.41 -0.26
N ALA A 2 -8.54 -8.80 0.03
CA ALA A 2 -7.37 -9.50 0.55
C ALA A 2 -6.69 -8.65 1.64
N SER A 3 -6.20 -9.31 2.69
CA SER A 3 -5.35 -8.67 3.70
C SER A 3 -3.92 -9.20 3.59
N PHE A 4 -2.97 -8.28 3.45
CA PHE A 4 -1.53 -8.55 3.43
C PHE A 4 -0.93 -7.96 4.69
N HIS A 5 -0.46 -8.82 5.59
CA HIS A 5 0.03 -8.37 6.89
C HIS A 5 1.25 -9.15 7.38
N HIS A 6 2.05 -8.49 8.21
CA HIS A 6 3.24 -9.04 8.86
C HIS A 6 4.29 -9.59 7.88
N ASN A 7 4.41 -8.96 6.71
CA ASN A 7 5.42 -9.31 5.72
C ASN A 7 6.61 -8.35 5.78
N LEU A 8 7.79 -8.87 5.42
CA LEU A 8 8.95 -8.06 5.06
C LEU A 8 9.01 -7.90 3.55
N LEU A 9 8.85 -6.67 3.07
CA LEU A 9 8.97 -6.29 1.66
C LEU A 9 10.28 -5.49 1.51
N ALA A 10 11.33 -6.15 1.03
CA ALA A 10 12.67 -5.58 1.03
C ALA A 10 13.31 -5.51 -0.36
N HIS A 11 14.12 -4.49 -0.60
CA HIS A 11 14.96 -4.31 -1.79
C HIS A 11 14.23 -4.24 -3.14
N HIS A 12 12.93 -3.98 -3.15
CA HIS A 12 12.18 -3.77 -4.39
C HIS A 12 12.54 -2.42 -5.00
N THR A 13 12.76 -2.37 -6.29
CA THR A 13 13.14 -1.13 -6.98
C THR A 13 12.04 -0.08 -6.91
N ASN A 14 10.78 -0.52 -6.95
CA ASN A 14 9.61 0.35 -7.01
C ASN A 14 8.34 -0.42 -6.59
N ARG A 15 7.27 0.30 -6.21
CA ARG A 15 5.92 -0.26 -5.99
C ARG A 15 5.92 -1.41 -4.98
N CYS A 16 6.15 -1.06 -3.75
CA CYS A 16 6.31 -2.01 -2.64
C CYS A 16 5.15 -1.90 -1.63
N PRO A 17 3.98 -2.55 -1.93
CA PRO A 17 3.57 -3.22 -3.15
C PRO A 17 2.87 -2.31 -4.17
N ARG A 18 2.48 -2.86 -5.34
CA ARG A 18 1.49 -2.27 -6.22
C ARG A 18 0.10 -2.82 -5.88
N LEU A 19 -0.83 -1.93 -5.64
CA LEU A 19 -2.27 -2.22 -5.59
C LEU A 19 -2.83 -1.95 -6.99
N ASN A 20 -3.43 -2.94 -7.62
CA ASN A 20 -3.81 -2.77 -9.03
C ASN A 20 -5.10 -1.95 -9.18
N GLY A 21 -5.97 -1.98 -8.18
CA GLY A 21 -7.27 -1.33 -8.21
C GLY A 21 -8.27 -2.07 -9.11
N ALA A 22 -9.41 -1.46 -9.28
CA ALA A 22 -10.51 -2.00 -10.07
C ALA A 22 -10.46 -1.59 -11.55
N ARG A 23 -9.33 -1.08 -12.04
CA ARG A 23 -9.22 -0.51 -13.38
C ARG A 23 -9.44 -1.51 -14.52
N TYR A 24 -9.20 -2.79 -14.27
CA TYR A 24 -9.45 -3.87 -15.22
C TYR A 24 -10.60 -4.73 -14.71
N GLY A 25 -11.49 -5.16 -15.59
CA GLY A 25 -12.51 -6.12 -15.24
C GLY A 25 -11.92 -7.50 -14.90
N TRP A 26 -12.71 -8.31 -14.23
CA TRP A 26 -12.36 -9.70 -13.91
C TRP A 26 -12.74 -10.63 -15.06
N GLY A 27 -11.78 -11.42 -15.54
CA GLY A 27 -12.07 -12.52 -16.47
C GLY A 27 -12.80 -12.10 -17.75
N GLY A 28 -12.55 -10.90 -18.27
CA GLY A 28 -13.25 -10.37 -19.44
C GLY A 28 -14.65 -9.80 -19.16
N SER A 29 -15.00 -9.62 -17.88
CA SER A 29 -16.25 -8.97 -17.50
C SER A 29 -16.26 -7.49 -17.90
N SER A 30 -17.45 -6.99 -18.24
CA SER A 30 -17.67 -5.59 -18.56
C SER A 30 -17.55 -4.69 -17.31
N ALA A 31 -17.42 -3.40 -17.55
CA ALA A 31 -17.42 -2.37 -16.50
C ALA A 31 -18.61 -2.48 -15.52
N ASP A 32 -19.73 -2.98 -16.00
CA ASP A 32 -20.98 -3.08 -15.25
C ASP A 32 -20.88 -3.98 -14.01
N ASN A 33 -19.92 -4.89 -13.98
CA ASN A 33 -19.79 -5.88 -12.90
C ASN A 33 -18.90 -5.44 -11.74
N TYR A 34 -18.06 -4.41 -11.92
CA TYR A 34 -17.03 -4.11 -10.92
C TYR A 34 -16.78 -2.63 -10.64
N ALA A 35 -16.91 -1.80 -11.63
CA ALA A 35 -16.16 -0.56 -11.66
C ALA A 35 -16.66 0.56 -10.74
N SER A 36 -17.85 0.45 -10.20
CA SER A 36 -18.48 1.51 -9.39
C SER A 36 -18.81 1.09 -7.96
N SER A 37 -18.49 -0.14 -7.59
CA SER A 37 -18.84 -0.72 -6.30
C SER A 37 -17.63 -0.70 -5.36
N ILE A 38 -17.87 -0.41 -4.08
CA ILE A 38 -16.89 -0.59 -3.00
C ILE A 38 -16.33 -2.03 -2.94
N GLU A 39 -17.01 -2.98 -3.57
CA GLU A 39 -16.63 -4.38 -3.63
C GLU A 39 -15.65 -4.69 -4.77
N ALA A 40 -15.41 -3.76 -5.67
CA ALA A 40 -14.61 -3.98 -6.87
C ALA A 40 -13.18 -4.45 -6.58
N GLU A 41 -12.49 -3.76 -5.69
CA GLU A 41 -11.23 -4.22 -5.09
C GLU A 41 -11.14 -3.66 -3.67
N GLN A 42 -10.96 -4.54 -2.71
CA GLN A 42 -10.64 -4.15 -1.35
C GLN A 42 -9.33 -4.81 -0.94
N VAL A 43 -8.34 -4.01 -0.57
CA VAL A 43 -7.06 -4.50 -0.09
C VAL A 43 -6.73 -3.85 1.24
N ASP A 44 -6.38 -4.69 2.19
CA ASP A 44 -5.88 -4.27 3.48
C ASP A 44 -4.37 -4.55 3.56
N LEU A 45 -3.59 -3.49 3.56
CA LEU A 45 -2.14 -3.51 3.71
C LEU A 45 -1.79 -2.98 5.10
N ARG A 46 -1.59 -3.89 6.06
CA ARG A 46 -1.31 -3.52 7.44
C ARG A 46 -0.13 -4.26 8.05
N ASN A 47 0.50 -3.63 9.01
CA ASN A 47 1.54 -4.28 9.78
C ASN A 47 2.64 -4.96 8.93
N ASN A 48 3.04 -4.32 7.83
CA ASN A 48 4.17 -4.77 7.04
C ASN A 48 5.39 -3.89 7.30
N VAL A 49 6.57 -4.43 7.02
CA VAL A 49 7.82 -3.66 6.98
C VAL A 49 8.24 -3.50 5.52
N MET A 50 8.33 -2.25 5.08
CA MET A 50 8.90 -1.88 3.78
C MET A 50 10.33 -1.43 4.00
N TYR A 51 11.30 -2.17 3.49
CA TYR A 51 12.71 -1.87 3.68
C TYR A 51 13.43 -1.60 2.36
N ASN A 52 14.22 -0.54 2.34
CA ASN A 52 15.17 -0.23 1.25
C ASN A 52 14.54 -0.30 -0.14
N TRP A 53 13.32 0.25 -0.30
CA TRP A 53 12.75 0.43 -1.64
C TRP A 53 13.63 1.38 -2.46
N GLY A 54 13.66 1.20 -3.77
CA GLY A 54 14.54 1.93 -4.67
C GLY A 54 14.11 3.38 -4.93
N LYS A 55 14.17 3.77 -6.18
CA LYS A 55 13.87 5.16 -6.61
C LYS A 55 12.38 5.53 -6.64
N GLY A 56 11.50 4.53 -6.55
CA GLY A 56 10.06 4.74 -6.67
C GLY A 56 9.37 4.95 -5.32
N ASN A 57 8.32 4.21 -5.10
CA ASN A 57 7.38 4.41 -4.00
C ASN A 57 7.48 3.30 -2.96
N GLY A 58 6.99 3.56 -1.77
CA GLY A 58 6.55 2.52 -0.87
C GLY A 58 5.44 1.72 -1.54
N ALA A 59 4.18 2.02 -1.29
CA ALA A 59 3.08 1.44 -2.05
C ALA A 59 2.62 2.33 -3.21
N TYR A 60 1.88 1.76 -4.18
CA TYR A 60 1.47 2.46 -5.40
C TYR A 60 0.11 2.02 -5.92
N ALA A 61 -0.59 2.96 -6.45
CA ALA A 61 -1.68 3.05 -7.38
C ALA A 61 -3.08 2.94 -6.77
N GLY A 62 -3.72 1.78 -6.77
CA GLY A 62 -5.06 1.59 -6.21
C GLY A 62 -6.22 2.19 -7.00
N MET A 63 -6.11 2.36 -8.31
CA MET A 63 -7.09 3.06 -9.15
C MET A 63 -8.47 2.42 -9.07
N GLY A 64 -9.47 3.18 -8.58
CA GLY A 64 -10.86 2.73 -8.47
C GLY A 64 -11.15 1.69 -7.39
N GLY A 65 -10.16 1.29 -6.59
CA GLY A 65 -10.32 0.36 -5.47
C GLY A 65 -10.46 1.07 -4.11
N TYR A 66 -10.63 0.27 -3.07
CA TYR A 66 -10.76 0.73 -1.68
C TYR A 66 -9.71 0.04 -0.82
N HIS A 67 -8.87 0.82 -0.14
CA HIS A 67 -7.64 0.31 0.44
C HIS A 67 -7.40 0.83 1.84
N ASN A 68 -6.95 -0.08 2.74
CA ASN A 68 -6.34 0.31 4.00
C ASN A 68 -4.82 0.28 3.86
N ILE A 69 -4.14 1.28 4.40
CA ILE A 69 -2.69 1.32 4.55
C ILE A 69 -2.43 1.70 6.01
N VAL A 70 -2.30 0.69 6.87
CA VAL A 70 -2.41 0.86 8.32
C VAL A 70 -1.21 0.27 9.05
N ASN A 71 -0.65 1.06 9.96
CA ASN A 71 0.39 0.61 10.90
C ASN A 71 1.59 -0.11 10.22
N ASN A 72 1.95 0.28 9.00
CA ASN A 72 3.15 -0.22 8.35
C ASN A 72 4.39 0.55 8.80
N TYR A 73 5.52 -0.13 8.82
CA TYR A 73 6.82 0.45 9.15
C TYR A 73 7.66 0.63 7.88
N TYR A 74 7.99 1.87 7.57
CA TYR A 74 8.81 2.24 6.41
C TYR A 74 10.23 2.57 6.84
N LYS A 75 11.17 1.67 6.53
CA LYS A 75 12.59 1.82 6.82
C LYS A 75 13.36 2.03 5.53
N TYR A 76 13.63 3.27 5.17
CA TYR A 76 14.48 3.52 4.02
C TYR A 76 15.90 2.95 4.21
N GLY A 77 16.56 2.66 3.11
CA GLY A 77 17.93 2.14 3.07
C GLY A 77 18.76 2.83 1.99
N PRO A 78 19.95 2.29 1.68
CA PRO A 78 20.90 2.92 0.75
C PRO A 78 20.35 3.14 -0.65
N ALA A 79 19.46 2.26 -1.12
CA ALA A 79 18.86 2.37 -2.46
C ALA A 79 17.67 3.35 -2.52
N THR A 80 17.12 3.74 -1.37
CA THR A 80 15.90 4.54 -1.30
C THR A 80 16.15 5.99 -1.70
N LYS A 81 15.47 6.45 -2.74
CA LYS A 81 15.52 7.85 -3.21
C LYS A 81 14.47 8.71 -2.53
N ASN A 82 13.22 8.27 -2.52
CA ASN A 82 12.08 9.00 -1.93
C ASN A 82 11.81 8.47 -0.52
N LYS A 83 12.61 8.94 0.45
CA LYS A 83 12.66 8.40 1.82
C LYS A 83 11.38 8.60 2.63
N ASP A 84 10.56 9.53 2.25
CA ASP A 84 9.33 9.93 2.94
C ASP A 84 8.05 9.52 2.23
N ARG A 85 8.17 8.73 1.14
CA ARG A 85 7.03 8.37 0.33
C ARG A 85 6.41 7.05 0.79
N VAL A 86 5.33 7.17 1.55
CA VAL A 86 4.52 6.02 2.01
C VAL A 86 3.70 5.43 0.87
N PHE A 87 3.01 6.29 0.11
CA PHE A 87 2.11 5.88 -0.95
C PHE A 87 2.08 6.88 -2.09
N GLN A 88 2.01 6.37 -3.30
CA GLN A 88 1.71 7.18 -4.47
C GLN A 88 0.36 6.75 -5.05
N CYS A 89 -0.63 7.62 -4.92
CA CYS A 89 -1.96 7.39 -5.47
C CYS A 89 -1.95 7.55 -6.98
N GLY A 90 -2.37 6.51 -7.69
CA GLY A 90 -2.53 6.54 -9.14
C GLY A 90 -3.97 6.82 -9.56
N HIS A 91 -4.13 7.19 -10.83
CA HIS A 91 -5.43 7.30 -11.49
C HIS A 91 -5.41 6.55 -12.82
N THR A 92 -6.60 6.24 -13.34
CA THR A 92 -6.74 5.61 -14.65
C THR A 92 -6.32 6.57 -15.75
N SER A 93 -5.64 6.03 -16.75
CA SER A 93 -5.12 6.81 -17.88
C SER A 93 -6.05 6.84 -19.09
N GLY A 94 -7.07 5.98 -19.11
CA GLY A 94 -7.89 5.68 -20.27
C GLY A 94 -7.20 4.73 -21.25
N ALA A 95 -6.23 3.94 -20.74
CA ALA A 95 -5.55 2.94 -21.57
C ALA A 95 -6.50 1.82 -21.99
N SER A 96 -6.17 1.18 -23.12
CA SER A 96 -6.90 0.02 -23.59
C SER A 96 -7.00 -1.08 -22.51
N GLY A 97 -8.20 -1.58 -22.29
CA GLY A 97 -8.50 -2.58 -21.27
C GLY A 97 -8.88 -2.01 -19.90
N GLU A 98 -8.73 -0.71 -19.66
CA GLU A 98 -9.31 -0.08 -18.46
C GLU A 98 -10.84 0.02 -18.65
N VAL A 99 -11.58 -0.48 -17.65
CA VAL A 99 -13.06 -0.58 -17.71
C VAL A 99 -13.77 0.53 -16.92
N ILE A 100 -13.02 1.33 -16.19
CA ILE A 100 -13.53 2.49 -15.45
C ILE A 100 -13.05 3.79 -16.11
N PRO A 101 -13.79 4.90 -15.93
CA PRO A 101 -13.48 6.16 -16.58
C PRO A 101 -12.03 6.63 -16.34
N LYS A 102 -11.47 7.33 -17.32
CA LYS A 102 -10.18 8.02 -17.16
C LYS A 102 -10.23 8.98 -15.97
N ASN A 103 -9.10 9.15 -15.31
CA ASN A 103 -8.92 9.98 -14.11
C ASN A 103 -9.71 9.48 -12.89
N THR A 104 -10.03 8.20 -12.83
CA THR A 104 -10.59 7.58 -11.63
C THR A 104 -9.47 7.20 -10.65
N TYR A 105 -9.54 7.77 -9.46
CA TYR A 105 -8.65 7.46 -8.33
C TYR A 105 -9.22 6.34 -7.47
N GLY A 106 -8.40 5.75 -6.62
CA GLY A 106 -8.88 4.88 -5.54
C GLY A 106 -9.27 5.67 -4.29
N HIS A 107 -9.75 4.94 -3.28
CA HIS A 107 -10.09 5.48 -1.97
C HIS A 107 -9.24 4.80 -0.90
N PHE A 108 -8.76 5.59 0.08
CA PHE A 108 -7.74 5.11 1.00
C PHE A 108 -8.03 5.52 2.43
N TYR A 109 -7.97 4.54 3.33
CA TYR A 109 -7.81 4.77 4.75
C TYR A 109 -6.33 4.58 5.10
N ILE A 110 -5.67 5.65 5.51
CA ILE A 110 -4.22 5.66 5.78
C ILE A 110 -4.02 6.17 7.20
N ASP A 111 -3.55 5.29 8.09
CA ASP A 111 -3.45 5.60 9.52
C ASP A 111 -2.34 4.81 10.22
N GLY A 112 -1.70 5.44 11.20
CA GLY A 112 -0.75 4.81 12.10
C GLY A 112 0.59 4.36 11.46
N ASN A 113 0.89 4.78 10.23
CA ASN A 113 2.14 4.40 9.59
C ASN A 113 3.33 5.17 10.17
N TYR A 114 4.44 4.49 10.31
CA TYR A 114 5.71 5.05 10.77
C TYR A 114 6.72 5.09 9.64
N VAL A 115 7.34 6.24 9.45
CA VAL A 115 8.50 6.40 8.55
C VAL A 115 9.73 6.70 9.39
N ARG A 116 10.79 5.94 9.20
CA ARG A 116 12.05 6.13 9.93
C ARG A 116 12.50 7.60 9.87
N ASP A 117 12.89 8.15 11.02
CA ASP A 117 13.35 9.53 11.21
C ASP A 117 12.29 10.62 10.90
N LYS A 118 11.06 10.24 10.56
CA LYS A 118 9.90 11.14 10.41
C LYS A 118 8.87 10.96 11.53
N GLY A 119 8.92 9.81 12.19
CA GLY A 119 8.10 9.49 13.35
C GLY A 119 6.78 8.79 13.01
N GLU A 120 5.93 8.72 14.01
CA GLU A 120 4.59 8.15 13.94
C GLU A 120 3.62 9.06 13.18
N ASN A 121 2.54 8.46 12.72
CA ASN A 121 1.46 9.17 12.03
C ASN A 121 1.95 9.96 10.81
N TYR A 122 2.96 9.41 10.14
CA TYR A 122 3.44 9.95 8.87
C TYR A 122 2.61 9.40 7.73
N ASP A 123 1.31 9.65 7.81
CA ASP A 123 0.29 9.06 6.95
C ASP A 123 0.12 9.86 5.65
N TRP A 124 -0.85 10.75 5.63
CA TRP A 124 -1.13 11.58 4.46
C TRP A 124 -0.03 12.56 4.09
N LYS A 125 0.93 12.82 4.97
CA LYS A 125 2.14 13.60 4.65
C LYS A 125 3.06 12.85 3.68
N GLY A 126 3.06 11.52 3.75
CA GLY A 126 3.84 10.65 2.86
C GLY A 126 3.09 10.22 1.59
N VAL A 127 1.92 10.80 1.32
CA VAL A 127 1.11 10.48 0.14
C VAL A 127 1.29 11.53 -0.94
N ILE A 128 1.59 11.07 -2.14
CA ILE A 128 1.59 11.92 -3.34
C ILE A 128 0.49 11.46 -4.31
N ILE A 129 0.03 12.39 -5.13
CA ILE A 129 -0.91 12.11 -6.23
C ILE A 129 -0.11 12.08 -7.52
N ASP A 130 -0.34 11.09 -8.36
CA ASP A 130 0.49 10.75 -9.53
C ASP A 130 0.62 11.91 -10.54
N ASP A 131 -0.46 12.61 -10.78
CA ASP A 131 -0.55 13.76 -11.69
C ASP A 131 -0.34 15.11 -10.98
N GLY A 132 -0.03 15.10 -9.68
CA GLY A 132 0.11 16.31 -8.87
C GLY A 132 -1.22 16.98 -8.52
N ASN A 133 -2.35 16.40 -8.85
CA ASN A 133 -3.68 16.95 -8.56
C ASN A 133 -4.05 16.81 -7.07
N THR A 134 -3.55 17.73 -6.26
CA THR A 134 -3.80 17.72 -4.81
C THR A 134 -5.25 18.03 -4.44
N THR A 135 -6.07 18.54 -5.36
CA THR A 135 -7.48 18.86 -5.07
C THR A 135 -8.34 17.62 -4.81
N VAL A 136 -7.93 16.47 -5.34
CA VAL A 136 -8.63 15.20 -5.09
C VAL A 136 -8.31 14.59 -3.73
N ARG A 137 -7.32 15.11 -3.01
CA ARG A 137 -6.82 14.51 -1.76
C ARG A 137 -7.92 14.23 -0.74
N ASP A 138 -8.84 15.14 -0.56
CA ASP A 138 -9.90 14.97 0.44
C ASP A 138 -11.03 14.06 -0.04
N THR A 139 -11.23 13.96 -1.35
CA THR A 139 -12.24 13.05 -1.93
C THR A 139 -11.82 11.59 -1.92
N ILE A 140 -10.51 11.32 -1.95
CA ILE A 140 -9.97 9.95 -1.92
C ILE A 140 -9.73 9.41 -0.51
N LYS A 141 -9.89 10.24 0.52
CA LYS A 141 -9.76 9.82 1.92
C LYS A 141 -11.01 9.09 2.39
N LEU A 142 -10.83 7.90 2.92
CA LEU A 142 -11.86 7.22 3.68
C LEU A 142 -11.84 7.68 5.14
N LYS A 143 -13.01 7.89 5.72
CA LYS A 143 -13.17 8.22 7.15
C LYS A 143 -13.00 6.98 8.03
N GLU A 144 -13.40 5.83 7.50
CA GLU A 144 -13.33 4.53 8.18
C GLU A 144 -12.62 3.52 7.29
N PRO A 145 -11.93 2.54 7.89
CA PRO A 145 -11.28 1.50 7.11
C PRO A 145 -12.30 0.59 6.44
N VAL A 146 -11.94 0.02 5.29
CA VAL A 146 -12.66 -1.14 4.77
C VAL A 146 -12.45 -2.34 5.70
N ASN A 147 -13.45 -3.18 5.82
CA ASN A 147 -13.39 -4.32 6.74
C ASN A 147 -12.30 -5.34 6.30
N PRO A 148 -11.23 -5.51 7.07
CA PRO A 148 -10.17 -6.46 6.73
C PRO A 148 -10.48 -7.90 7.15
N GLY A 149 -11.63 -8.15 7.78
CA GLY A 149 -11.89 -9.35 8.53
C GLY A 149 -11.17 -9.38 9.90
N VAL A 150 -10.97 -10.55 10.46
CA VAL A 150 -10.28 -10.72 11.75
C VAL A 150 -8.76 -10.71 11.52
N VAL A 151 -8.11 -9.59 11.80
CA VAL A 151 -6.66 -9.43 11.68
C VAL A 151 -6.09 -8.84 12.97
N THR A 152 -5.09 -9.51 13.53
CA THR A 152 -4.34 -8.94 14.65
C THR A 152 -3.57 -7.71 14.20
N THR A 153 -3.79 -6.59 14.88
CA THR A 153 -3.18 -5.31 14.53
C THR A 153 -2.23 -4.84 15.64
N HIS A 154 -1.04 -4.43 15.26
CA HIS A 154 -0.02 -3.86 16.15
C HIS A 154 0.28 -2.41 15.76
N SER A 155 0.90 -1.63 16.64
CA SER A 155 1.53 -0.37 16.22
C SER A 155 2.64 -0.64 15.19
N ALA A 156 3.00 0.36 14.39
CA ALA A 156 4.04 0.20 13.37
C ALA A 156 5.39 -0.22 13.97
N GLN A 157 5.76 0.31 15.14
CA GLN A 157 7.01 -0.07 15.82
C GLN A 157 6.96 -1.53 16.29
N LYS A 158 5.84 -1.95 16.86
CA LYS A 158 5.67 -3.36 17.27
C LYS A 158 5.67 -4.30 16.07
N THR A 159 5.14 -3.83 14.95
CA THR A 159 5.23 -4.52 13.67
C THR A 159 6.65 -4.80 13.25
N PHE A 160 7.53 -3.79 13.34
CA PHE A 160 8.93 -3.94 12.98
C PHE A 160 9.59 -5.09 13.76
N GLU A 161 9.41 -5.10 15.08
CA GLU A 161 9.92 -6.17 15.95
C GLU A 161 9.37 -7.55 15.55
N LYS A 162 8.05 -7.64 15.35
CA LYS A 162 7.37 -8.91 15.03
C LYS A 162 7.76 -9.43 13.65
N VAL A 163 7.83 -8.58 12.66
CA VAL A 163 8.21 -8.96 11.30
C VAL A 163 9.65 -9.45 11.26
N LEU A 164 10.59 -8.76 11.92
CA LEU A 164 11.98 -9.22 11.99
C LEU A 164 12.11 -10.57 12.69
N ALA A 165 11.31 -10.80 13.72
CA ALA A 165 11.37 -12.06 14.48
C ALA A 165 10.73 -13.24 13.74
N TYR A 166 9.63 -13.02 13.02
CA TYR A 166 8.73 -14.11 12.60
C TYR A 166 8.40 -14.15 11.11
N ALA A 167 8.75 -13.14 10.29
CA ALA A 167 8.45 -13.19 8.86
C ALA A 167 9.31 -14.21 8.12
N GLY A 168 8.76 -14.76 7.04
CA GLY A 168 9.43 -15.75 6.21
C GLY A 168 9.62 -17.10 6.91
N ALA A 169 10.65 -17.83 6.52
CA ALA A 169 10.98 -19.16 7.06
C ALA A 169 11.67 -19.05 8.43
N SER A 170 10.96 -18.52 9.42
CA SER A 170 11.52 -18.13 10.72
C SER A 170 11.83 -19.29 11.68
N TYR A 171 11.34 -20.50 11.40
CA TYR A 171 11.59 -21.66 12.26
C TYR A 171 13.08 -22.02 12.34
N LYS A 172 13.81 -21.92 11.24
CA LYS A 172 15.24 -22.12 11.19
C LYS A 172 15.86 -21.11 10.22
N ARG A 173 16.56 -20.12 10.75
CA ARG A 173 17.27 -19.11 9.97
C ARG A 173 18.70 -19.54 9.70
N ASP A 174 19.17 -19.32 8.49
CA ASP A 174 20.57 -19.54 8.12
C ASP A 174 21.38 -18.23 8.12
N ALA A 175 22.63 -18.32 7.68
CA ALA A 175 23.52 -17.15 7.62
C ALA A 175 23.07 -16.10 6.58
N VAL A 176 22.25 -16.46 5.60
CA VAL A 176 21.68 -15.52 4.63
C VAL A 176 20.56 -14.74 5.29
N ASP A 177 19.65 -15.43 5.99
CA ASP A 177 18.56 -14.80 6.73
C ASP A 177 19.05 -13.81 7.79
N ALA A 178 20.14 -14.16 8.46
CA ALA A 178 20.73 -13.32 9.52
C ALA A 178 21.31 -11.98 9.01
N ARG A 179 21.46 -11.81 7.70
CA ARG A 179 21.96 -10.56 7.09
C ARG A 179 20.87 -9.53 6.83
N TYR A 180 19.60 -9.94 6.89
CA TYR A 180 18.44 -9.10 6.66
C TYR A 180 17.69 -8.80 7.95
#